data_3417a42050c4eb172aedd7999aa89db7
#
_entry.id   3417a42050c4eb172aedd7999aa89db7
#
_cell.length_a   1.000
_cell.length_b   1.000
_cell.length_c   1.000
_cell.angle_alpha   90.00
_cell.angle_beta   90.00
_cell.angle_gamma   90.00
#
_symmetry.space_group_name_H-M   'P 1'
#
loop_
_entity.id
_entity.type
_entity.pdbx_description
1 polymer ?
#
loop_
_entity_poly.entity_id
_entity_poly.type
_entity_poly.pdbx_seq_one_letter_code
_entity_poly.pdbx_strand_id
1 'polypeptide(L)'
;MAPSQELAAQLTNTIRPWAKLLDLSVIGLLGGANVKRQIEKLKKHPEVVIGTPGRLLNLIKLKKLKLHKIESIVIDEADEMLGDEDSLNDVREIVSHCPSEAQISFFSATEAPILSELHRWFGVDVEKI
;
A
#
# COMPACT_ATOMS: atom_id res chain seq x y z
N MET A 1 -0.68 -1.76 -1.54
CA MET A 1 0.08 -0.89 -2.47
C MET A 1 0.28 -1.59 -3.80
N ALA A 2 0.23 -0.83 -4.89
CA ALA A 2 0.44 -1.31 -6.26
C ALA A 2 1.48 -0.44 -6.97
N PRO A 3 2.22 -0.97 -7.97
CA PRO A 3 3.36 -0.26 -8.57
C PRO A 3 2.98 0.87 -9.53
N SER A 4 1.76 0.87 -10.05
CA SER A 4 1.28 1.92 -10.96
C SER A 4 -0.14 2.37 -10.63
N GLN A 5 -0.51 3.56 -11.11
CA GLN A 5 -1.86 4.08 -10.94
C GLN A 5 -2.91 3.21 -11.63
N GLU A 6 -2.57 2.65 -12.78
CA GLU A 6 -3.47 1.75 -13.52
C GLU A 6 -3.76 0.49 -12.71
N LEU A 7 -2.73 -0.15 -12.17
CA LEU A 7 -2.89 -1.34 -11.33
C LEU A 7 -3.61 -1.02 -10.02
N ALA A 8 -3.34 0.13 -9.41
CA ALA A 8 -4.06 0.57 -8.22
C ALA A 8 -5.56 0.78 -8.52
N ALA A 9 -5.90 1.34 -9.67
CA ALA A 9 -7.29 1.51 -10.11
C ALA A 9 -7.97 0.17 -10.35
N GLN A 10 -7.33 -0.77 -11.03
CA GLN A 10 -7.85 -2.12 -11.26
C GLN A 10 -8.09 -2.84 -9.93
N LEU A 11 -7.14 -2.77 -9.02
CA LEU A 11 -7.23 -3.39 -7.71
C LEU A 11 -8.38 -2.80 -6.89
N THR A 12 -8.55 -1.48 -6.91
CA THR A 12 -9.66 -0.79 -6.26
C THR A 12 -11.00 -1.27 -6.80
N ASN A 13 -11.14 -1.35 -8.12
CA ASN A 13 -12.37 -1.82 -8.76
C ASN A 13 -12.67 -3.29 -8.47
N THR A 14 -11.65 -4.12 -8.34
CA THR A 14 -11.79 -5.55 -8.01
C THR A 14 -12.22 -5.75 -6.56
N ILE A 15 -11.65 -4.99 -5.63
CA ILE A 15 -11.89 -5.14 -4.19
C ILE A 15 -13.22 -4.51 -3.76
N ARG A 16 -13.64 -3.42 -4.41
CA ARG A 16 -14.83 -2.66 -4.00
C ARG A 16 -16.10 -3.49 -3.84
N PRO A 17 -16.47 -4.40 -4.77
CA PRO A 17 -17.66 -5.26 -4.59
C PRO A 17 -17.56 -6.17 -3.37
N TRP A 18 -16.37 -6.73 -3.11
CA TRP A 18 -16.14 -7.60 -1.96
C TRP A 18 -16.23 -6.84 -0.65
N ALA A 19 -15.62 -5.66 -0.61
CA ALA A 19 -15.68 -4.79 0.56
C ALA A 19 -17.12 -4.37 0.87
N LYS A 20 -17.92 -4.07 -0.16
CA LYS A 20 -19.33 -3.74 0.01
C LYS A 20 -20.13 -4.86 0.65
N LEU A 21 -19.84 -6.11 0.30
CA LEU A 21 -20.48 -7.28 0.93
C LEU A 21 -20.16 -7.41 2.41
N LEU A 22 -19.00 -6.90 2.82
CA LEU A 22 -18.50 -6.92 4.21
C LEU A 22 -18.78 -5.61 4.96
N ASP A 23 -19.52 -4.70 4.34
CA ASP A 23 -19.78 -3.35 4.87
C ASP A 23 -18.51 -2.56 5.18
N LEU A 24 -17.48 -2.73 4.33
CA LEU A 24 -16.22 -2.01 4.41
C LEU A 24 -16.15 -0.93 3.34
N SER A 25 -15.56 0.22 3.68
CA SER A 25 -15.29 1.28 2.71
C SER A 25 -13.88 1.19 2.15
N VAL A 26 -13.75 1.40 0.85
CA VAL A 26 -12.48 1.35 0.11
C VAL A 26 -12.24 2.68 -0.58
N ILE A 27 -11.03 3.19 -0.47
CA ILE A 27 -10.58 4.34 -1.24
C ILE A 27 -9.38 3.98 -2.09
N GLY A 28 -9.42 4.34 -3.38
CA GLY A 28 -8.26 4.35 -4.27
C GLY A 28 -7.68 5.76 -4.32
N LEU A 29 -6.45 5.91 -3.85
CA LEU A 29 -5.71 7.18 -3.88
C LEU A 29 -4.89 7.23 -5.17
N LEU A 30 -5.55 7.67 -6.24
CA LEU A 30 -4.98 7.69 -7.59
C LEU A 30 -4.42 9.07 -7.91
N GLY A 31 -3.23 9.11 -8.51
CA GLY A 31 -2.64 10.34 -9.00
C GLY A 31 -3.46 10.90 -10.16
N GLY A 32 -3.41 12.22 -10.38
CA GLY A 32 -4.21 12.91 -11.41
C GLY A 32 -5.68 13.09 -11.06
N ALA A 33 -6.21 12.37 -10.09
CA ALA A 33 -7.55 12.61 -9.55
C ALA A 33 -7.56 13.84 -8.64
N ASN A 34 -8.75 14.38 -8.38
CA ASN A 34 -8.91 15.52 -7.49
C ASN A 34 -8.43 15.21 -6.08
N VAL A 35 -7.27 15.75 -5.69
CA VAL A 35 -6.63 15.52 -4.39
C VAL A 35 -7.53 15.96 -3.23
N LYS A 36 -8.22 17.09 -3.37
CA LYS A 36 -9.14 17.58 -2.34
C LYS A 36 -10.25 16.57 -2.05
N ARG A 37 -10.81 15.97 -3.10
CA ARG A 37 -11.86 14.95 -2.97
C ARG A 37 -11.34 13.70 -2.30
N GLN A 38 -10.12 13.28 -2.62
CA GLN A 38 -9.47 12.14 -1.95
C GLN A 38 -9.26 12.42 -0.46
N ILE A 39 -8.79 13.61 -0.11
CA ILE A 39 -8.61 14.03 1.28
C ILE A 39 -9.93 14.02 2.04
N GLU A 40 -11.01 14.52 1.43
CA GLU A 40 -12.34 14.48 2.05
C GLU A 40 -12.82 13.05 2.31
N LYS A 41 -12.56 12.12 1.38
CA LYS A 41 -12.88 10.71 1.58
C LYS A 41 -12.05 10.06 2.69
N LEU A 42 -10.78 10.46 2.84
CA LEU A 42 -9.91 9.95 3.91
C LEU A 42 -10.40 10.37 5.30
N LYS A 43 -11.06 11.50 5.44
CA LYS A 43 -11.66 11.96 6.70
C LYS A 43 -12.75 11.02 7.21
N LYS A 44 -13.34 10.20 6.34
CA LYS A 44 -14.34 9.19 6.71
C LYS A 44 -13.75 7.90 7.23
N HIS A 45 -12.44 7.82 7.38
CA HIS A 45 -11.69 6.66 7.90
C HIS A 45 -12.03 5.36 7.17
N PRO A 46 -11.73 5.26 5.85
CA PRO A 46 -11.96 4.02 5.11
C PRO A 46 -11.13 2.87 5.69
N GLU A 47 -11.67 1.67 5.67
CA GLU A 47 -10.97 0.48 6.18
C GLU A 47 -9.88 0.01 5.22
N VAL A 48 -10.07 0.22 3.92
CA VAL A 48 -9.10 -0.20 2.89
C VAL A 48 -8.65 1.01 2.08
N VAL A 49 -7.34 1.20 2.06
CA VAL A 49 -6.69 2.27 1.29
C VAL A 49 -5.76 1.65 0.25
N ILE A 50 -5.95 2.01 -1.01
CA ILE A 50 -5.19 1.48 -2.13
C ILE A 50 -4.52 2.65 -2.87
N GLY A 51 -3.25 2.48 -3.22
CA GLY A 51 -2.52 3.49 -3.98
C GLY A 51 -1.11 3.05 -4.34
N THR A 52 -0.45 3.89 -5.12
CA THR A 52 0.98 3.74 -5.39
C THR A 52 1.79 4.25 -4.20
N PRO A 53 3.03 3.76 -4.01
CA PRO A 53 3.87 4.23 -2.90
C PRO A 53 4.07 5.75 -2.88
N GLY A 54 4.36 6.35 -4.02
CA GLY A 54 4.59 7.81 -4.10
C GLY A 54 3.38 8.62 -3.67
N ARG A 55 2.17 8.23 -4.11
CA ARG A 55 0.93 8.93 -3.74
C ARG A 55 0.61 8.77 -2.26
N LEU A 56 0.72 7.57 -1.75
CA LEU A 56 0.48 7.29 -0.33
C LEU A 56 1.44 8.09 0.55
N LEU A 57 2.72 8.08 0.21
CA LEU A 57 3.74 8.82 0.97
C LEU A 57 3.50 10.33 0.93
N ASN A 58 3.09 10.87 -0.22
CA ASN A 58 2.72 12.28 -0.35
C ASN A 58 1.61 12.66 0.65
N LEU A 59 0.56 11.86 0.74
CA LEU A 59 -0.55 12.12 1.66
C LEU A 59 -0.17 11.90 3.13
N ILE A 60 0.75 11.00 3.41
CA ILE A 60 1.31 10.82 4.74
C ILE A 60 2.10 12.07 5.15
N LYS A 61 2.96 12.58 4.28
CA LYS A 61 3.75 13.80 4.53
C LYS A 61 2.87 15.04 4.72
N LEU A 62 1.74 15.11 4.02
CA LEU A 62 0.73 16.16 4.20
C LEU A 62 -0.12 15.94 5.46
N LYS A 63 0.11 14.89 6.22
CA LYS A 63 -0.65 14.51 7.43
C LYS A 63 -2.15 14.28 7.16
N LYS A 64 -2.48 13.88 5.93
CA LYS A 64 -3.85 13.56 5.49
C LYS A 64 -4.16 12.07 5.54
N LEU A 65 -3.14 11.23 5.45
CA LEU A 65 -3.22 9.78 5.64
C LEU A 65 -2.41 9.40 6.88
N LYS A 66 -3.07 8.80 7.85
CA LYS A 66 -2.47 8.34 9.11
C LYS A 66 -2.50 6.84 9.18
N LEU A 67 -1.36 6.22 9.50
CA LEU A 67 -1.18 4.76 9.47
C LEU A 67 -1.02 4.12 10.85
N HIS A 68 -1.22 4.87 11.93
CA HIS A 68 -0.99 4.37 13.29
C HIS A 68 -1.94 3.25 13.74
N LYS A 69 -3.03 3.03 13.02
CA LYS A 69 -4.02 1.96 13.28
C LYS A 69 -4.04 0.88 12.20
N ILE A 70 -3.09 0.88 11.27
CA ILE A 70 -3.00 -0.14 10.23
C ILE A 70 -2.69 -1.50 10.87
N GLU A 71 -3.47 -2.51 10.49
CA GLU A 71 -3.31 -3.88 10.93
C GLU A 71 -2.66 -4.76 9.87
N SER A 72 -2.82 -4.42 8.60
CA SER A 72 -2.32 -5.21 7.49
C SER A 72 -1.82 -4.31 6.36
N ILE A 73 -0.67 -4.66 5.82
CA ILE A 73 -0.03 -4.01 4.68
C ILE A 73 0.13 -5.06 3.60
N VAL A 74 -0.37 -4.76 2.40
CA VAL A 74 -0.21 -5.64 1.24
C VAL A 74 0.59 -4.92 0.17
N ILE A 75 1.65 -5.58 -0.29
CA ILE A 75 2.53 -5.12 -1.35
C ILE A 75 2.34 -6.06 -2.54
N ASP A 76 1.61 -5.59 -3.54
CA ASP A 76 1.33 -6.35 -4.75
C ASP A 76 2.42 -6.10 -5.80
N GLU A 77 2.69 -7.11 -6.63
CA GLU A 77 3.79 -7.08 -7.59
C GLU A 77 5.11 -6.63 -6.93
N ALA A 78 5.45 -7.29 -5.84
CA ALA A 78 6.58 -6.92 -5.00
C ALA A 78 7.92 -6.98 -5.74
N ASP A 79 8.10 -7.90 -6.68
CA ASP A 79 9.27 -7.99 -7.55
C ASP A 79 9.51 -6.70 -8.34
N GLU A 80 8.47 -6.14 -8.93
CA GLU A 80 8.53 -4.87 -9.66
C GLU A 80 8.70 -3.69 -8.70
N MET A 81 7.87 -3.63 -7.68
CA MET A 81 7.83 -2.50 -6.74
C MET A 81 9.13 -2.34 -5.94
N LEU A 82 9.70 -3.44 -5.48
CA LEU A 82 10.93 -3.43 -4.67
C LEU A 82 12.20 -3.49 -5.52
N GLY A 83 12.08 -3.81 -6.81
CA GLY A 83 13.20 -3.79 -7.76
C GLY A 83 13.61 -2.39 -8.21
N ASP A 84 12.76 -1.40 -8.04
CA ASP A 84 13.04 0.01 -8.29
C ASP A 84 13.46 0.69 -6.98
N GLU A 85 14.60 1.37 -6.98
CA GLU A 85 15.17 1.96 -5.76
C GLU A 85 14.28 3.02 -5.14
N ASP A 86 13.68 3.89 -5.96
CA ASP A 86 12.81 4.95 -5.46
C ASP A 86 11.53 4.36 -4.84
N SER A 87 10.93 3.38 -5.50
CA SER A 87 9.75 2.68 -4.97
C SER A 87 10.08 1.90 -3.69
N LEU A 88 11.23 1.23 -3.64
CA LEU A 88 11.68 0.53 -2.43
C LEU A 88 11.82 1.51 -1.25
N ASN A 89 12.44 2.65 -1.47
CA ASN A 89 12.62 3.67 -0.44
C ASN A 89 11.28 4.22 0.04
N ASP A 90 10.35 4.49 -0.87
CA ASP A 90 9.01 4.95 -0.54
C ASP A 90 8.23 3.91 0.28
N VAL A 91 8.28 2.64 -0.13
CA VAL A 91 7.62 1.54 0.60
C VAL A 91 8.21 1.39 2.00
N ARG A 92 9.52 1.44 2.15
CA ARG A 92 10.19 1.38 3.46
C ARG A 92 9.75 2.54 4.36
N GLU A 93 9.68 3.74 3.83
CA GLU A 93 9.24 4.91 4.59
C GLU A 93 7.77 4.77 5.01
N ILE A 94 6.89 4.31 4.12
CA ILE A 94 5.48 4.04 4.45
C ILE A 94 5.38 3.02 5.58
N VAL A 95 6.07 1.91 5.48
CA VAL A 95 6.06 0.86 6.50
C VAL A 95 6.56 1.39 7.84
N SER A 96 7.52 2.30 7.84
CA SER A 96 8.03 2.92 9.08
C SER A 96 6.97 3.73 9.84
N HIS A 97 5.92 4.18 9.18
CA HIS A 97 4.79 4.88 9.80
C HIS A 97 3.70 3.95 10.33
N CYS A 98 3.80 2.66 10.05
CA CYS A 98 2.83 1.66 10.50
C CYS A 98 3.23 1.07 11.86
N PRO A 99 2.27 0.52 12.63
CA PRO A 99 2.61 -0.20 13.86
C PRO A 99 3.55 -1.37 13.58
N SER A 100 4.46 -1.65 14.52
CA SER A 100 5.43 -2.76 14.39
C SER A 100 4.76 -4.13 14.32
N GLU A 101 3.57 -4.27 14.89
CA GLU A 101 2.78 -5.49 14.88
C GLU A 101 1.92 -5.67 13.61
N ALA A 102 1.89 -4.69 12.71
CA ALA A 102 1.15 -4.80 11.46
C ALA A 102 1.69 -5.94 10.61
N GLN A 103 0.80 -6.77 10.08
CA GLN A 103 1.18 -7.85 9.19
C GLN A 103 1.54 -7.30 7.81
N ILE A 104 2.68 -7.73 7.27
CA ILE A 104 3.12 -7.36 5.92
C ILE A 104 3.04 -8.58 5.03
N SER A 105 2.34 -8.46 3.89
CA SER A 105 2.21 -9.52 2.89
C SER A 105 2.76 -9.02 1.56
N PHE A 106 3.64 -9.83 0.96
CA PHE A 106 4.26 -9.57 -0.33
C PHE A 106 3.71 -10.57 -1.36
N PHE A 107 3.19 -10.07 -2.46
CA PHE A 107 2.72 -10.88 -3.58
C PHE A 107 3.58 -10.59 -4.80
N SER A 108 4.08 -11.66 -5.43
CA SER A 108 4.98 -11.55 -6.58
C SER A 108 4.74 -12.70 -7.53
N ALA A 109 4.81 -12.41 -8.84
CA ALA A 109 4.73 -13.44 -9.88
C ALA A 109 6.07 -14.12 -10.12
N THR A 110 7.18 -13.50 -9.70
CA THR A 110 8.55 -14.01 -9.91
C THR A 110 9.33 -14.06 -8.60
N GLU A 111 10.35 -14.92 -8.55
CA GLU A 111 11.32 -14.96 -7.45
C GLU A 111 12.49 -14.04 -7.76
N ALA A 112 12.29 -12.74 -7.60
CA ALA A 112 13.34 -11.75 -7.77
C ALA A 112 14.33 -11.81 -6.60
N PRO A 113 15.64 -11.51 -6.81
CA PRO A 113 16.64 -11.54 -5.73
C PRO A 113 16.29 -10.67 -4.52
N ILE A 114 15.63 -9.54 -4.75
CA ILE A 114 15.19 -8.63 -3.68
C ILE A 114 14.27 -9.32 -2.67
N LEU A 115 13.49 -10.31 -3.09
CA LEU A 115 12.56 -11.03 -2.23
C LEU A 115 13.25 -11.93 -1.22
N SER A 116 14.49 -12.34 -1.47
CA SER A 116 15.31 -13.08 -0.52
C SER A 116 15.94 -12.18 0.56
N GLU A 117 15.88 -10.87 0.39
CA GLU A 117 16.48 -9.86 1.26
C GLU A 117 15.46 -9.05 2.06
N LEU A 118 14.19 -9.48 2.11
CA LEU A 118 13.11 -8.74 2.78
C LEU A 118 13.41 -8.46 4.25
N HIS A 119 14.04 -9.40 4.95
CA HIS A 119 14.49 -9.20 6.33
C HIS A 119 15.42 -8.00 6.45
N ARG A 120 16.38 -7.88 5.53
CA ARG A 120 17.35 -6.77 5.50
C ARG A 120 16.66 -5.42 5.33
N TRP A 121 15.64 -5.36 4.47
CA TRP A 121 14.99 -4.10 4.11
C TRP A 121 13.86 -3.69 5.07
N PHE A 122 13.17 -4.65 5.65
CA PHE A 122 11.98 -4.41 6.48
C PHE A 122 12.13 -4.86 7.92
N GLY A 123 13.24 -5.53 8.27
CA GLY A 123 13.50 -5.98 9.63
C GLY A 123 12.54 -7.04 10.15
N VAL A 124 11.88 -7.77 9.25
CA VAL A 124 10.90 -8.79 9.58
C VAL A 124 11.29 -10.12 8.97
N ASP A 125 11.00 -11.22 9.67
CA ASP A 125 11.11 -12.55 9.11
C ASP A 125 9.89 -12.83 8.24
N VAL A 126 10.13 -13.29 7.02
CA VAL A 126 9.09 -13.54 6.04
C VAL A 126 9.00 -15.01 5.75
N GLU A 127 7.80 -15.58 5.95
CA GLU A 127 7.49 -16.95 5.56
C GLU A 127 7.06 -16.99 4.10
N LYS A 128 7.65 -17.88 3.34
CA LYS A 128 7.27 -18.13 1.95
C LYS A 128 6.17 -19.20 1.91
N ILE A 129 5.10 -18.85 1.25
CA ILE A 129 3.96 -19.74 1.05
C ILE A 129 3.89 -20.25 -0.39
#